data_276e1ed137feb3a6771495f62bf51b72
#
_entry.id   276e1ed137feb3a6771495f62bf51b72
#
_cell.length_a   1.000
_cell.length_b   1.000
_cell.length_c   1.000
_cell.angle_alpha   90.00
_cell.angle_beta   90.00
_cell.angle_gamma   90.00
#
_symmetry.space_group_name_H-M   'P 1'
#
loop_
_entity.id
_entity.type
_entity.pdbx_description
1 polymer ?
#
loop_
_entity_poly.entity_id
_entity_poly.type
_entity_poly.pdbx_seq_one_letter_code
_entity_poly.pdbx_strand_id
1 'polypeptide(L)'
;MEQNMRKVEIGGTVKEYPQGTAYGEIVKDFRELWDAPVILVTVNGKLEELHKKLKKDCRLELVTTKASIGHETYKRSVCMLLLKAIYDVAGKDGADNVVIHYSVGSGYYFTIKQSTAPDQEFLDRVKARMHELAEANLPIQKRSVSTHEAVELFHKHGMYDKEQLFRYRRVSRVNLYSIGNYEDYFYGYMASHTGYLRYFDLKPYDEGFVLELPERNRPDEIPPFAPEEKIFRVQKESQEWVEKLDIACVGDLNDRITGEGIQNILLVQEALQEAKISGIAERIAEAGNKKFVMIAGPSSSGKTTFSHRLSIQLRAHGMRPHPIAVDNYFVNRENTPLDEFGEKNYECLEAIDVEQFNKDMLALLSGERVELPVYNFKTGMREYRGDFLQLGKEDVLVIEGIHGLNDRLSYGLPMENKFKIYISALTQLNIDEHNRIPTTDGRLIRRIVRDARTRGISAKETIARWPSVRRGEEANIFPFQEQADVMFNSALVYELACLKLYAEPLLFGIDQKEPEYVEAKRLLKFLDYFVAVPSEAVPHNSILREFVGGSCFDV
;
A
#
# COMPACT_ATOMS: atom_id res chain seq x y z
N MET A 1 9.31 51.56 -4.52
CA MET A 1 8.13 50.69 -4.63
C MET A 1 7.87 50.14 -3.24
N GLU A 2 6.79 50.51 -2.57
CA GLU A 2 6.38 49.90 -1.32
C GLU A 2 6.19 48.39 -1.58
N GLN A 3 6.99 47.59 -0.91
CA GLN A 3 6.83 46.12 -0.97
C GLN A 3 5.47 45.79 -0.31
N ASN A 4 4.57 45.19 -1.08
CA ASN A 4 3.26 44.76 -0.60
C ASN A 4 3.43 43.65 0.44
N MET A 5 3.39 44.01 1.73
CA MET A 5 3.59 43.05 2.84
C MET A 5 2.37 42.16 3.01
N ARG A 6 2.56 40.93 3.38
CA ARG A 6 1.52 39.91 3.60
C ARG A 6 1.71 39.26 4.97
N LYS A 7 0.62 39.03 5.66
CA LYS A 7 0.59 38.38 6.96
C LYS A 7 0.60 36.86 6.79
N VAL A 8 1.50 36.22 7.52
CA VAL A 8 1.61 34.76 7.58
C VAL A 8 1.52 34.32 9.03
N GLU A 9 0.55 33.47 9.31
CA GLU A 9 0.34 32.87 10.63
C GLU A 9 0.88 31.42 10.61
N ILE A 10 1.74 31.08 11.58
CA ILE A 10 2.26 29.72 11.82
C ILE A 10 2.23 29.46 13.33
N GLY A 11 1.53 28.42 13.76
CA GLY A 11 1.48 28.02 15.18
C GLY A 11 0.97 29.13 16.12
N GLY A 12 0.07 30.01 15.62
CA GLY A 12 -0.45 31.15 16.38
C GLY A 12 0.46 32.40 16.34
N THR A 13 1.65 32.32 15.78
CA THR A 13 2.57 33.46 15.60
C THR A 13 2.34 34.09 14.22
N VAL A 14 2.17 35.41 14.18
CA VAL A 14 1.98 36.18 12.94
C VAL A 14 3.23 36.99 12.63
N LYS A 15 3.76 36.82 11.41
CA LYS A 15 4.85 37.66 10.87
C LYS A 15 4.47 38.21 9.50
N GLU A 16 5.12 39.30 9.10
CA GLU A 16 4.87 39.96 7.81
C GLU A 16 6.05 39.70 6.85
N TYR A 17 5.72 39.36 5.59
CA TYR A 17 6.72 39.08 4.55
C TYR A 17 6.34 39.80 3.25
N PRO A 18 7.31 40.18 2.43
CA PRO A 18 7.04 40.71 1.10
C PRO A 18 6.25 39.68 0.26
N GLN A 19 5.26 40.17 -0.50
CA GLN A 19 4.60 39.34 -1.50
C GLN A 19 5.62 38.80 -2.50
N GLY A 20 5.59 37.46 -2.78
CA GLY A 20 6.54 36.79 -3.65
C GLY A 20 7.67 36.07 -2.91
N THR A 21 7.77 36.20 -1.56
CA THR A 21 8.69 35.40 -0.74
C THR A 21 8.33 33.90 -0.87
N ALA A 22 9.33 33.04 -1.07
CA ALA A 22 9.13 31.59 -1.12
C ALA A 22 8.75 31.04 0.26
N TYR A 23 7.87 30.05 0.31
CA TYR A 23 7.48 29.44 1.60
C TYR A 23 8.68 28.82 2.32
N GLY A 24 9.67 28.28 1.58
CA GLY A 24 10.88 27.75 2.16
C GLY A 24 11.76 28.76 2.89
N GLU A 25 11.69 30.06 2.51
CA GLU A 25 12.37 31.13 3.24
C GLU A 25 11.59 31.50 4.50
N ILE A 26 10.26 31.58 4.41
CA ILE A 26 9.39 31.88 5.55
C ILE A 26 9.55 30.83 6.66
N VAL A 27 9.60 29.56 6.31
CA VAL A 27 9.72 28.43 7.26
C VAL A 27 11.00 28.53 8.10
N LYS A 28 12.10 29.08 7.56
CA LYS A 28 13.36 29.22 8.29
C LYS A 28 13.24 30.09 9.54
N ASP A 29 12.36 31.09 9.50
CA ASP A 29 12.12 32.01 10.62
C ASP A 29 11.29 31.40 11.76
N PHE A 30 10.89 30.13 11.64
CA PHE A 30 10.10 29.38 12.61
C PHE A 30 10.80 28.06 12.99
N ARG A 31 12.14 28.07 13.02
CA ARG A 31 12.97 26.86 13.28
C ARG A 31 12.62 26.17 14.60
N GLU A 32 12.18 26.93 15.57
CA GLU A 32 11.80 26.46 16.91
C GLU A 32 10.51 25.60 16.91
N LEU A 33 9.70 25.65 15.84
CA LEU A 33 8.43 24.93 15.75
C LEU A 33 8.55 23.53 15.10
N TRP A 34 9.77 23.11 14.72
CA TRP A 34 9.92 21.83 14.06
C TRP A 34 11.18 21.07 14.50
N ASP A 35 11.00 19.75 14.71
CA ASP A 35 12.01 18.81 15.19
C ASP A 35 12.59 17.92 14.08
N ALA A 36 12.05 18.02 12.87
CA ALA A 36 12.50 17.33 11.67
C ALA A 36 12.39 18.26 10.45
N PRO A 37 13.14 18.03 9.36
CA PRO A 37 13.12 18.89 8.19
C PRO A 37 11.70 19.12 7.66
N VAL A 38 11.32 20.41 7.49
CA VAL A 38 10.07 20.79 6.84
C VAL A 38 10.27 20.67 5.33
N ILE A 39 9.46 19.86 4.66
CA ILE A 39 9.58 19.57 3.23
C ILE A 39 8.42 20.12 2.39
N LEU A 40 7.26 20.31 3.01
CA LEU A 40 6.06 20.94 2.43
C LEU A 40 5.41 21.87 3.44
N VAL A 41 4.42 22.65 3.00
CA VAL A 41 3.51 23.41 3.85
C VAL A 41 2.07 23.19 3.43
N THR A 42 1.10 23.38 4.35
CA THR A 42 -0.28 23.66 3.95
C THR A 42 -0.50 25.17 3.96
N VAL A 43 -1.16 25.68 2.95
CA VAL A 43 -1.54 27.08 2.81
C VAL A 43 -3.06 27.14 2.87
N ASN A 44 -3.62 27.59 3.98
CA ASN A 44 -5.07 27.58 4.23
C ASN A 44 -5.68 26.18 3.95
N GLY A 45 -5.04 25.11 4.46
CA GLY A 45 -5.47 23.72 4.30
C GLY A 45 -5.09 23.06 2.97
N LYS A 46 -4.41 23.77 2.04
CA LYS A 46 -3.98 23.20 0.76
C LYS A 46 -2.47 22.93 0.78
N LEU A 47 -2.05 21.71 0.46
CA LEU A 47 -0.62 21.35 0.32
C LEU A 47 0.07 22.13 -0.80
N GLU A 48 1.23 22.68 -0.48
CA GLU A 48 2.10 23.40 -1.42
C GLU A 48 3.58 23.07 -1.17
N GLU A 49 4.35 23.10 -2.26
CA GLU A 49 5.80 22.89 -2.23
C GLU A 49 6.53 24.18 -1.78
N LEU A 50 7.66 24.04 -1.11
CA LEU A 50 8.39 25.16 -0.49
C LEU A 50 8.92 26.20 -1.48
N HIS A 51 9.10 25.86 -2.75
CA HIS A 51 9.50 26.82 -3.80
C HIS A 51 8.35 27.77 -4.23
N LYS A 52 7.10 27.44 -3.85
CA LYS A 52 5.95 28.31 -4.14
C LYS A 52 6.04 29.61 -3.37
N LYS A 53 5.46 30.65 -3.97
CA LYS A 53 5.57 32.05 -3.50
C LYS A 53 4.30 32.53 -2.81
N LEU A 54 4.48 33.27 -1.73
CA LEU A 54 3.44 33.95 -0.98
C LEU A 54 2.68 34.94 -1.89
N LYS A 55 1.36 34.78 -1.99
CA LYS A 55 0.50 35.62 -2.85
C LYS A 55 -0.42 36.53 -2.06
N LYS A 56 -0.92 36.09 -0.91
CA LYS A 56 -1.91 36.76 -0.06
C LYS A 56 -1.69 36.34 1.39
N ASP A 57 -2.32 37.03 2.31
CA ASP A 57 -2.35 36.65 3.72
C ASP A 57 -2.83 35.21 3.86
N CYS A 58 -2.15 34.42 4.70
CA CYS A 58 -2.45 33.02 4.84
C CYS A 58 -2.02 32.45 6.20
N ARG A 59 -2.64 31.32 6.55
CA ARG A 59 -2.20 30.43 7.62
C ARG A 59 -1.41 29.29 7.01
N LEU A 60 -0.20 29.05 7.53
CA LEU A 60 0.64 27.93 7.15
C LEU A 60 0.69 26.91 8.28
N GLU A 61 0.70 25.64 7.90
CA GLU A 61 1.05 24.54 8.79
C GLU A 61 2.28 23.84 8.19
N LEU A 62 3.22 23.47 9.05
CA LEU A 62 4.49 22.89 8.63
C LEU A 62 4.33 21.38 8.45
N VAL A 63 4.78 20.86 7.31
CA VAL A 63 4.77 19.42 7.01
C VAL A 63 6.20 18.92 6.99
N THR A 64 6.59 18.23 8.05
CA THR A 64 7.94 17.66 8.21
C THR A 64 8.07 16.29 7.56
N THR A 65 9.29 15.79 7.45
CA THR A 65 9.59 14.43 6.99
C THR A 65 9.05 13.33 7.92
N LYS A 66 8.63 13.67 9.15
CA LYS A 66 7.92 12.75 10.06
C LYS A 66 6.42 12.61 9.74
N ALA A 67 5.83 13.58 9.05
CA ALA A 67 4.46 13.45 8.57
C ALA A 67 4.40 12.46 7.38
N SER A 68 3.33 11.67 7.28
CA SER A 68 3.19 10.64 6.23
C SER A 68 3.41 11.22 4.82
N ILE A 69 2.72 12.30 4.47
CA ILE A 69 2.85 12.94 3.15
C ILE A 69 4.24 13.56 2.93
N GLY A 70 4.87 14.07 3.99
CA GLY A 70 6.23 14.60 3.95
C GLY A 70 7.27 13.50 3.73
N HIS A 71 7.10 12.37 4.39
CA HIS A 71 7.95 11.18 4.21
C HIS A 71 7.85 10.62 2.78
N GLU A 72 6.63 10.49 2.24
CA GLU A 72 6.44 10.06 0.85
C GLU A 72 7.02 11.07 -0.16
N THR A 73 6.98 12.38 0.16
CA THR A 73 7.63 13.42 -0.64
C THR A 73 9.15 13.26 -0.63
N TYR A 74 9.73 12.97 0.53
CA TYR A 74 11.15 12.69 0.68
C TYR A 74 11.56 11.48 -0.18
N LYS A 75 10.92 10.34 0.01
CA LYS A 75 11.23 9.09 -0.72
C LYS A 75 11.16 9.28 -2.22
N ARG A 76 10.08 9.91 -2.72
CA ARG A 76 9.92 10.22 -4.15
C ARG A 76 11.04 11.11 -4.68
N SER A 77 11.44 12.12 -3.90
CA SER A 77 12.51 13.01 -4.30
C SER A 77 13.87 12.34 -4.32
N VAL A 78 14.14 11.38 -3.41
CA VAL A 78 15.36 10.56 -3.44
C VAL A 78 15.36 9.63 -4.65
N CYS A 79 14.20 9.06 -5.05
CA CYS A 79 14.11 8.29 -6.30
C CYS A 79 14.51 9.15 -7.51
N MET A 80 14.03 10.39 -7.61
CA MET A 80 14.45 11.30 -8.68
C MET A 80 15.95 11.64 -8.61
N LEU A 81 16.51 11.82 -7.40
CA LEU A 81 17.93 12.04 -7.21
C LEU A 81 18.76 10.83 -7.69
N LEU A 82 18.31 9.61 -7.39
CA LEU A 82 18.91 8.36 -7.86
C LEU A 82 18.92 8.29 -9.40
N LEU A 83 17.78 8.53 -10.05
CA LEU A 83 17.67 8.51 -11.50
C LEU A 83 18.59 9.55 -12.15
N LYS A 84 18.67 10.77 -11.57
CA LYS A 84 19.62 11.80 -12.01
C LYS A 84 21.07 11.35 -11.83
N ALA A 85 21.42 10.69 -10.73
CA ALA A 85 22.77 10.19 -10.51
C ALA A 85 23.13 9.06 -11.50
N ILE A 86 22.20 8.13 -11.76
CA ILE A 86 22.40 7.10 -12.80
C ILE A 86 22.56 7.74 -14.19
N TYR A 87 21.76 8.76 -14.50
CA TYR A 87 21.90 9.52 -15.74
C TYR A 87 23.30 10.13 -15.87
N ASP A 88 23.86 10.67 -14.81
CA ASP A 88 25.19 11.27 -14.83
C ASP A 88 26.33 10.24 -14.93
N VAL A 89 26.15 9.03 -14.34
CA VAL A 89 27.17 7.98 -14.29
C VAL A 89 27.12 7.05 -15.52
N ALA A 90 25.92 6.70 -15.98
CA ALA A 90 25.69 5.71 -17.05
C ALA A 90 25.03 6.28 -18.32
N GLY A 91 24.79 7.59 -18.34
CA GLY A 91 24.14 8.24 -19.48
C GLY A 91 22.62 8.05 -19.49
N LYS A 92 22.00 8.55 -20.56
CA LYS A 92 20.55 8.55 -20.73
C LYS A 92 19.97 7.13 -20.73
N ASP A 93 20.55 6.24 -21.52
CA ASP A 93 20.08 4.85 -21.65
C ASP A 93 20.12 4.11 -20.31
N GLY A 94 21.10 4.42 -19.44
CA GLY A 94 21.17 3.87 -18.10
C GLY A 94 19.99 4.29 -17.23
N ALA A 95 19.60 5.55 -17.27
CA ALA A 95 18.48 6.08 -16.49
C ALA A 95 17.11 5.65 -17.05
N ASP A 96 16.94 5.66 -18.37
CA ASP A 96 15.68 5.30 -19.04
C ASP A 96 15.31 3.82 -18.88
N ASN A 97 16.29 2.95 -18.58
CA ASN A 97 16.07 1.52 -18.33
C ASN A 97 15.85 1.15 -16.85
N VAL A 98 15.85 2.12 -15.94
CA VAL A 98 15.58 1.86 -14.53
C VAL A 98 14.09 1.63 -14.29
N VAL A 99 13.77 0.57 -13.53
CA VAL A 99 12.40 0.29 -13.09
C VAL A 99 12.35 0.27 -11.57
N ILE A 100 11.42 1.02 -11.01
CA ILE A 100 11.10 0.99 -9.58
C ILE A 100 10.03 -0.07 -9.35
N HIS A 101 10.32 -1.08 -8.54
CA HIS A 101 9.37 -2.16 -8.28
C HIS A 101 8.59 -1.95 -6.97
N TYR A 102 8.89 -2.69 -5.94
CA TYR A 102 8.16 -2.74 -4.68
C TYR A 102 9.07 -2.38 -3.50
N SER A 103 8.46 -2.27 -2.32
CA SER A 103 9.22 -2.00 -1.09
C SER A 103 9.98 -3.25 -0.65
N VAL A 104 11.22 -3.05 -0.20
CA VAL A 104 12.06 -4.04 0.46
C VAL A 104 12.68 -3.36 1.68
N GLY A 105 12.42 -3.89 2.86
CA GLY A 105 12.79 -3.22 4.10
C GLY A 105 12.23 -1.80 4.18
N SER A 106 13.05 -0.83 4.51
CA SER A 106 12.69 0.60 4.56
C SER A 106 12.69 1.29 3.18
N GLY A 107 13.18 0.60 2.15
CA GLY A 107 13.45 1.16 0.83
C GLY A 107 12.62 0.61 -0.32
N TYR A 108 13.16 0.75 -1.52
CA TYR A 108 12.57 0.26 -2.75
C TYR A 108 13.56 -0.58 -3.54
N TYR A 109 13.05 -1.64 -4.17
CA TYR A 109 13.80 -2.49 -5.09
C TYR A 109 13.76 -1.93 -6.50
N PHE A 110 14.92 -1.94 -7.17
CA PHE A 110 15.13 -1.44 -8.52
C PHE A 110 15.80 -2.49 -9.39
N THR A 111 15.48 -2.48 -10.66
CA THR A 111 16.24 -3.19 -11.70
C THR A 111 16.60 -2.24 -12.84
N ILE A 112 17.59 -2.64 -13.64
CA ILE A 112 17.95 -1.96 -14.89
C ILE A 112 17.70 -2.93 -16.03
N LYS A 113 16.76 -2.61 -16.91
CA LYS A 113 16.41 -3.46 -18.06
C LYS A 113 17.63 -3.73 -18.95
N GLN A 114 17.66 -4.90 -19.56
CA GLN A 114 18.69 -5.30 -20.53
C GLN A 114 20.14 -5.21 -20.01
N SER A 115 20.33 -5.11 -18.72
CA SER A 115 21.62 -5.09 -18.05
C SER A 115 21.81 -6.30 -17.15
N THR A 116 23.05 -6.71 -16.91
CA THR A 116 23.37 -7.57 -15.77
C THR A 116 23.10 -6.81 -14.47
N ALA A 117 22.84 -7.54 -13.39
CA ALA A 117 22.67 -6.93 -12.06
C ALA A 117 23.82 -5.94 -11.78
N PRO A 118 23.52 -4.71 -11.33
CA PRO A 118 24.56 -3.72 -11.06
C PRO A 118 25.47 -4.21 -9.93
N ASP A 119 26.78 -4.14 -10.18
CA ASP A 119 27.78 -4.50 -9.18
C ASP A 119 27.95 -3.40 -8.11
N GLN A 120 28.66 -3.74 -7.05
CA GLN A 120 28.90 -2.81 -5.94
C GLN A 120 29.68 -1.57 -6.40
N GLU A 121 30.63 -1.70 -7.32
CA GLU A 121 31.42 -0.58 -7.82
C GLU A 121 30.56 0.44 -8.57
N PHE A 122 29.62 -0.02 -9.38
CA PHE A 122 28.64 0.85 -10.05
C PHE A 122 27.77 1.57 -9.02
N LEU A 123 27.22 0.86 -8.03
CA LEU A 123 26.37 1.44 -6.99
C LEU A 123 27.14 2.44 -6.12
N ASP A 124 28.40 2.19 -5.81
CA ASP A 124 29.25 3.12 -5.08
C ASP A 124 29.48 4.43 -5.85
N ARG A 125 29.70 4.36 -7.17
CA ARG A 125 29.79 5.55 -8.04
C ARG A 125 28.49 6.34 -8.09
N VAL A 126 27.35 5.65 -8.22
CA VAL A 126 26.03 6.28 -8.21
C VAL A 126 25.76 6.93 -6.86
N LYS A 127 26.04 6.25 -5.76
CA LYS A 127 25.88 6.77 -4.39
C LYS A 127 26.74 8.01 -4.15
N ALA A 128 28.01 7.98 -4.56
CA ALA A 128 28.90 9.13 -4.47
C ALA A 128 28.32 10.32 -5.25
N ARG A 129 27.80 10.08 -6.47
CA ARG A 129 27.17 11.11 -7.27
C ARG A 129 25.90 11.67 -6.64
N MET A 130 25.07 10.84 -6.00
CA MET A 130 23.90 11.30 -5.23
C MET A 130 24.30 12.23 -4.10
N HIS A 131 25.37 11.93 -3.35
CA HIS A 131 25.89 12.80 -2.29
C HIS A 131 26.40 14.15 -2.84
N GLU A 132 27.15 14.14 -3.93
CA GLU A 132 27.59 15.38 -4.59
C GLU A 132 26.40 16.26 -5.01
N LEU A 133 25.36 15.67 -5.60
CA LEU A 133 24.15 16.38 -5.99
C LEU A 133 23.38 16.94 -4.77
N ALA A 134 23.33 16.19 -3.66
CA ALA A 134 22.72 16.65 -2.41
C ALA A 134 23.50 17.81 -1.78
N GLU A 135 24.85 17.72 -1.74
CA GLU A 135 25.72 18.79 -1.24
C GLU A 135 25.66 20.05 -2.10
N ALA A 136 25.56 19.90 -3.42
CA ALA A 136 25.39 21.02 -4.35
C ALA A 136 24.06 21.77 -4.18
N ASN A 137 23.13 21.22 -3.41
CA ASN A 137 21.84 21.83 -3.05
C ASN A 137 21.08 22.40 -4.28
N LEU A 138 21.00 21.64 -5.34
CA LEU A 138 20.38 22.05 -6.59
C LEU A 138 18.86 22.18 -6.46
N PRO A 139 18.21 23.15 -7.12
CA PRO A 139 16.78 23.27 -7.13
C PRO A 139 16.14 22.08 -7.89
N ILE A 140 15.09 21.50 -7.31
CA ILE A 140 14.18 20.60 -8.03
C ILE A 140 13.11 21.48 -8.65
N GLN A 141 13.26 21.74 -9.93
CA GLN A 141 12.39 22.67 -10.67
C GLN A 141 11.11 21.96 -11.08
N LYS A 142 10.00 22.70 -11.05
CA LYS A 142 8.69 22.23 -11.49
C LYS A 142 8.19 23.05 -12.65
N ARG A 143 7.89 22.39 -13.77
CA ARG A 143 7.37 22.99 -14.98
C ARG A 143 5.99 22.40 -15.27
N SER A 144 4.98 23.26 -15.52
CA SER A 144 3.66 22.81 -15.96
C SER A 144 3.54 22.97 -17.46
N VAL A 145 3.30 21.88 -18.16
CA VAL A 145 3.18 21.82 -19.63
C VAL A 145 1.78 21.33 -20.02
N SER A 146 1.40 21.50 -21.30
CA SER A 146 0.19 20.86 -21.80
C SER A 146 0.38 19.33 -21.85
N THR A 147 -0.70 18.58 -21.77
CA THR A 147 -0.61 17.10 -21.88
C THR A 147 -0.03 16.67 -23.22
N HIS A 148 -0.36 17.39 -24.31
CA HIS A 148 0.20 17.14 -25.62
C HIS A 148 1.72 17.34 -25.65
N GLU A 149 2.22 18.48 -25.12
CA GLU A 149 3.66 18.76 -25.00
C GLU A 149 4.38 17.69 -24.15
N ALA A 150 3.73 17.20 -23.07
CA ALA A 150 4.29 16.14 -22.23
C ALA A 150 4.45 14.83 -23.01
N VAL A 151 3.44 14.43 -23.79
CA VAL A 151 3.46 13.21 -24.63
C VAL A 151 4.58 13.30 -25.67
N GLU A 152 4.72 14.42 -26.37
CA GLU A 152 5.81 14.64 -27.34
C GLU A 152 7.19 14.56 -26.67
N LEU A 153 7.31 15.11 -25.47
CA LEU A 153 8.54 15.10 -24.69
C LEU A 153 8.89 13.69 -24.24
N PHE A 154 7.92 12.91 -23.75
CA PHE A 154 8.13 11.51 -23.38
C PHE A 154 8.56 10.67 -24.57
N HIS A 155 7.90 10.83 -25.72
CA HIS A 155 8.30 10.17 -26.96
C HIS A 155 9.76 10.50 -27.33
N LYS A 156 10.12 11.79 -27.34
CA LYS A 156 11.48 12.27 -27.65
C LYS A 156 12.53 11.71 -26.69
N HIS A 157 12.14 11.50 -25.43
CA HIS A 157 13.03 10.98 -24.39
C HIS A 157 13.02 9.45 -24.28
N GLY A 158 12.24 8.72 -25.12
CA GLY A 158 12.14 7.26 -25.07
C GLY A 158 11.35 6.72 -23.88
N MET A 159 10.62 7.57 -23.16
CA MET A 159 9.76 7.21 -22.03
C MET A 159 8.39 6.73 -22.52
N TYR A 160 8.38 5.60 -23.24
CA TYR A 160 7.20 5.09 -23.94
C TYR A 160 6.08 4.65 -22.99
N ASP A 161 6.42 4.18 -21.80
CA ASP A 161 5.50 3.86 -20.70
C ASP A 161 4.65 5.09 -20.30
N LYS A 162 5.28 6.26 -20.18
CA LYS A 162 4.63 7.53 -19.87
C LYS A 162 3.84 8.07 -21.06
N GLU A 163 4.40 8.00 -22.29
CA GLU A 163 3.67 8.36 -23.50
C GLU A 163 2.34 7.60 -23.58
N GLN A 164 2.38 6.29 -23.40
CA GLN A 164 1.22 5.40 -23.43
C GLN A 164 0.21 5.74 -22.32
N LEU A 165 0.68 5.91 -21.07
CA LEU A 165 -0.13 6.29 -19.93
C LEU A 165 -0.89 7.59 -20.18
N PHE A 166 -0.21 8.60 -20.73
CA PHE A 166 -0.78 9.95 -20.89
C PHE A 166 -1.78 10.05 -22.04
N ARG A 167 -1.89 9.07 -22.95
CA ARG A 167 -3.00 8.97 -23.91
C ARG A 167 -4.37 8.91 -23.25
N TYR A 168 -4.43 8.33 -22.06
CA TYR A 168 -5.68 8.11 -21.32
C TYR A 168 -5.98 9.21 -20.28
N ARG A 169 -5.05 10.16 -20.11
CA ARG A 169 -5.23 11.25 -19.15
C ARG A 169 -6.14 12.34 -19.70
N ARG A 170 -7.17 12.68 -18.91
CA ARG A 170 -8.14 13.75 -19.27
C ARG A 170 -7.73 15.14 -18.78
N VAL A 171 -6.55 15.27 -18.17
CA VAL A 171 -6.04 16.56 -17.68
C VAL A 171 -5.41 17.35 -18.81
N SER A 172 -5.63 18.67 -18.81
CA SER A 172 -5.06 19.56 -19.82
C SER A 172 -3.59 19.91 -19.59
N ARG A 173 -3.10 19.71 -18.35
CA ARG A 173 -1.73 20.08 -17.95
C ARG A 173 -1.10 19.03 -17.06
N VAL A 174 0.21 18.86 -17.22
CA VAL A 174 1.07 17.91 -16.49
C VAL A 174 2.20 18.70 -15.83
N ASN A 175 2.62 18.28 -14.65
CA ASN A 175 3.79 18.83 -13.98
C ASN A 175 4.98 17.91 -14.20
N LEU A 176 6.03 18.42 -14.80
CA LEU A 176 7.32 17.77 -14.93
C LEU A 176 8.28 18.35 -13.91
N TYR A 177 9.21 17.52 -13.43
CA TYR A 177 10.24 17.93 -12.49
C TYR A 177 11.62 17.75 -13.11
N SER A 178 12.58 18.64 -12.79
CA SER A 178 13.94 18.53 -13.29
C SER A 178 14.99 18.83 -12.22
N ILE A 179 16.12 18.13 -12.33
CA ILE A 179 17.37 18.43 -11.60
C ILE A 179 18.44 18.65 -12.67
N GLY A 180 18.83 19.91 -12.88
CA GLY A 180 19.74 20.27 -13.97
C GLY A 180 19.19 19.88 -15.33
N ASN A 181 19.90 19.00 -16.04
CA ASN A 181 19.56 18.53 -17.40
C ASN A 181 18.75 17.21 -17.40
N TYR A 182 18.37 16.66 -16.26
CA TYR A 182 17.49 15.50 -16.14
C TYR A 182 16.07 15.96 -15.84
N GLU A 183 15.10 15.58 -16.66
CA GLU A 183 13.68 15.91 -16.50
C GLU A 183 12.84 14.63 -16.57
N ASP A 184 11.86 14.52 -15.64
CA ASP A 184 10.95 13.38 -15.58
C ASP A 184 9.58 13.76 -15.01
N TYR A 185 8.64 12.83 -15.09
CA TYR A 185 7.34 12.90 -14.46
C TYR A 185 7.31 12.15 -13.14
N PHE A 186 6.83 12.80 -12.09
CA PHE A 186 6.55 12.17 -10.80
C PHE A 186 5.16 12.51 -10.32
N TYR A 187 4.46 11.46 -9.85
CA TYR A 187 3.14 11.59 -9.28
C TYR A 187 3.21 12.05 -7.81
N GLY A 188 2.94 13.33 -7.57
CA GLY A 188 2.91 13.89 -6.21
C GLY A 188 3.77 15.13 -6.04
N TYR A 189 4.02 15.49 -4.77
CA TYR A 189 4.86 16.62 -4.40
C TYR A 189 6.33 16.20 -4.31
N MET A 190 7.24 17.15 -4.56
CA MET A 190 8.68 16.98 -4.50
C MET A 190 9.31 17.94 -3.51
N ALA A 191 10.48 17.58 -2.96
CA ALA A 191 11.31 18.51 -2.23
C ALA A 191 11.72 19.70 -3.12
N SER A 192 11.94 20.86 -2.52
CA SER A 192 12.34 22.05 -3.29
C SER A 192 13.78 22.03 -3.79
N HIS A 193 14.67 21.31 -3.11
CA HIS A 193 16.11 21.24 -3.40
C HIS A 193 16.68 19.88 -3.04
N THR A 194 17.75 19.47 -3.72
CA THR A 194 18.46 18.21 -3.44
C THR A 194 19.11 18.20 -2.06
N GLY A 195 19.42 19.35 -1.47
CA GLY A 195 20.01 19.46 -0.12
C GLY A 195 19.16 18.92 1.04
N TYR A 196 17.85 18.65 0.80
CA TYR A 196 17.00 17.89 1.73
C TYR A 196 17.29 16.39 1.72
N LEU A 197 17.90 15.86 0.65
CA LEU A 197 17.98 14.44 0.31
C LEU A 197 19.37 13.88 0.70
N ARG A 198 19.64 13.77 2.01
CA ARG A 198 20.97 13.42 2.53
C ARG A 198 21.10 11.99 3.02
N TYR A 199 19.98 11.35 3.36
CA TYR A 199 19.95 10.05 4.03
C TYR A 199 19.40 8.99 3.06
N PHE A 200 20.29 8.18 2.52
CA PHE A 200 20.01 7.05 1.63
C PHE A 200 21.21 6.11 1.61
N ASP A 201 20.97 4.86 1.22
CA ASP A 201 22.04 3.91 0.89
C ASP A 201 21.64 3.09 -0.34
N LEU A 202 22.62 2.49 -1.02
CA LEU A 202 22.42 1.61 -2.16
C LEU A 202 23.08 0.26 -1.89
N LYS A 203 22.35 -0.83 -2.09
CA LYS A 203 22.87 -2.19 -1.90
C LYS A 203 22.46 -3.11 -3.03
N PRO A 204 23.37 -3.95 -3.56
CA PRO A 204 22.99 -5.01 -4.47
C PRO A 204 22.00 -5.95 -3.78
N TYR A 205 20.96 -6.35 -4.49
CA TYR A 205 20.00 -7.31 -3.98
C TYR A 205 19.34 -8.06 -5.14
N ASP A 206 19.35 -9.39 -5.08
CA ASP A 206 18.81 -10.26 -6.14
C ASP A 206 19.37 -9.87 -7.54
N GLU A 207 18.54 -9.65 -8.53
CA GLU A 207 18.93 -9.26 -9.90
C GLU A 207 19.06 -7.73 -10.09
N GLY A 208 18.92 -6.97 -9.00
CA GLY A 208 18.93 -5.52 -9.02
C GLY A 208 19.61 -4.93 -7.80
N PHE A 209 19.01 -3.90 -7.24
CA PHE A 209 19.51 -3.22 -6.04
C PHE A 209 18.38 -2.60 -5.23
N VAL A 210 18.65 -2.30 -3.97
CA VAL A 210 17.74 -1.59 -3.08
C VAL A 210 18.27 -0.19 -2.81
N LEU A 211 17.41 0.81 -2.98
CA LEU A 211 17.57 2.14 -2.42
C LEU A 211 17.01 2.13 -1.00
N GLU A 212 17.89 2.08 0.00
CA GLU A 212 17.50 2.18 1.40
C GLU A 212 17.20 3.63 1.77
N LEU A 213 16.16 3.82 2.57
CA LEU A 213 15.63 5.12 2.95
C LEU A 213 15.41 5.17 4.46
N PRO A 214 15.45 6.36 5.09
CA PRO A 214 15.15 6.49 6.51
C PRO A 214 13.71 6.09 6.82
N GLU A 215 13.48 5.66 8.05
CA GLU A 215 12.13 5.49 8.58
C GLU A 215 11.49 6.84 8.95
N ARG A 216 10.16 6.89 8.92
CA ARG A 216 9.40 8.10 9.25
C ARG A 216 9.73 8.64 10.65
N ASN A 217 9.93 7.75 11.63
CA ASN A 217 10.21 8.12 13.02
C ASN A 217 11.65 8.58 13.23
N ARG A 218 12.59 8.18 12.34
CA ARG A 218 14.02 8.51 12.35
C ARG A 218 14.45 9.01 10.97
N PRO A 219 14.04 10.23 10.58
CA PRO A 219 14.24 10.72 9.21
C PRO A 219 15.69 11.07 8.87
N ASP A 220 16.60 10.99 9.82
CA ASP A 220 18.04 11.29 9.76
C ASP A 220 18.93 10.05 9.92
N GLU A 221 18.36 8.85 9.88
CA GLU A 221 19.08 7.59 10.07
C GLU A 221 18.59 6.54 9.05
N ILE A 222 19.52 5.79 8.45
CA ILE A 222 19.21 4.61 7.65
C ILE A 222 19.23 3.39 8.58
N PRO A 223 18.11 2.64 8.69
CA PRO A 223 18.08 1.45 9.51
C PRO A 223 18.98 0.34 8.93
N PRO A 224 19.41 -0.64 9.72
CA PRO A 224 20.08 -1.82 9.20
C PRO A 224 19.23 -2.53 8.13
N PHE A 225 19.87 -2.94 7.03
CA PHE A 225 19.18 -3.65 5.96
C PHE A 225 18.68 -5.01 6.44
N ALA A 226 17.38 -5.17 6.47
CA ALA A 226 16.69 -6.38 6.91
C ALA A 226 15.53 -6.68 5.94
N PRO A 227 15.80 -7.32 4.79
CA PRO A 227 14.77 -7.62 3.81
C PRO A 227 13.85 -8.74 4.31
N GLU A 228 12.56 -8.60 4.05
CA GLU A 228 11.57 -9.65 4.26
C GLU A 228 11.57 -10.59 3.04
N GLU A 229 12.32 -11.68 3.12
CA GLU A 229 12.58 -12.55 1.98
C GLU A 229 11.34 -13.24 1.41
N LYS A 230 10.40 -13.65 2.27
CA LYS A 230 9.17 -14.32 1.80
C LYS A 230 8.25 -13.36 1.08
N ILE A 231 8.10 -12.14 1.60
CA ILE A 231 7.35 -11.07 0.92
C ILE A 231 8.01 -10.75 -0.43
N PHE A 232 9.32 -10.60 -0.46
CA PHE A 232 10.06 -10.32 -1.70
C PHE A 232 9.80 -11.38 -2.77
N ARG A 233 9.91 -12.68 -2.41
CA ARG A 233 9.66 -13.78 -3.34
C ARG A 233 8.23 -13.76 -3.90
N VAL A 234 7.24 -13.48 -3.07
CA VAL A 234 5.83 -13.39 -3.51
C VAL A 234 5.60 -12.19 -4.43
N GLN A 235 6.25 -11.07 -4.16
CA GLN A 235 6.19 -9.91 -5.05
C GLN A 235 6.85 -10.20 -6.40
N LYS A 236 8.02 -10.86 -6.40
CA LYS A 236 8.72 -11.28 -7.63
C LYS A 236 7.87 -12.28 -8.43
N GLU A 237 7.33 -13.33 -7.81
CA GLU A 237 6.41 -14.28 -8.45
C GLU A 237 5.20 -13.56 -9.07
N SER A 238 4.66 -12.60 -8.37
CA SER A 238 3.50 -11.82 -8.82
C SER A 238 3.85 -10.90 -9.99
N GLN A 239 5.05 -10.36 -10.02
CA GLN A 239 5.56 -9.59 -11.15
C GLN A 239 5.71 -10.47 -12.40
N GLU A 240 6.24 -11.70 -12.26
CA GLU A 240 6.31 -12.66 -13.37
C GLU A 240 4.91 -12.97 -13.96
N TRP A 241 3.87 -12.97 -13.12
CA TRP A 241 2.51 -13.15 -13.62
C TRP A 241 2.03 -11.99 -14.50
N VAL A 242 2.36 -10.76 -14.08
CA VAL A 242 2.00 -9.55 -14.82
C VAL A 242 2.79 -9.47 -16.13
N GLU A 243 4.05 -9.86 -16.13
CA GLU A 243 4.90 -9.97 -17.33
C GLU A 243 4.34 -11.00 -18.33
N LYS A 244 3.85 -12.15 -17.87
CA LYS A 244 3.17 -13.15 -18.73
C LYS A 244 1.89 -12.62 -19.38
N LEU A 245 1.29 -11.55 -18.82
CA LEU A 245 0.13 -10.88 -19.37
C LEU A 245 0.51 -9.70 -20.30
N ASP A 246 1.81 -9.42 -20.49
CA ASP A 246 2.33 -8.24 -21.18
C ASP A 246 1.76 -6.93 -20.61
N ILE A 247 1.72 -6.81 -19.26
CA ILE A 247 1.24 -5.64 -18.55
C ILE A 247 2.30 -5.21 -17.56
N ALA A 248 3.14 -4.25 -17.90
CA ALA A 248 4.16 -3.71 -16.99
C ALA A 248 3.61 -2.54 -16.16
N CYS A 249 2.81 -1.66 -16.77
CA CYS A 249 2.31 -0.42 -16.20
C CYS A 249 0.82 -0.21 -16.48
N VAL A 250 0.25 0.83 -15.86
CA VAL A 250 -1.17 1.21 -16.08
C VAL A 250 -1.45 1.55 -17.54
N GLY A 251 -0.48 2.08 -18.28
CA GLY A 251 -0.61 2.33 -19.70
C GLY A 251 -0.97 1.06 -20.50
N ASP A 252 -0.23 -0.04 -20.24
CA ASP A 252 -0.48 -1.33 -20.88
C ASP A 252 -1.85 -1.90 -20.52
N LEU A 253 -2.23 -1.81 -19.24
CA LEU A 253 -3.56 -2.23 -18.79
C LEU A 253 -4.66 -1.45 -19.52
N ASN A 254 -4.50 -0.13 -19.67
CA ASN A 254 -5.48 0.72 -20.35
C ASN A 254 -5.58 0.37 -21.85
N ASP A 255 -4.48 0.07 -22.52
CA ASP A 255 -4.47 -0.40 -23.92
C ASP A 255 -5.22 -1.74 -24.05
N ARG A 256 -5.02 -2.68 -23.11
CA ARG A 256 -5.75 -3.95 -23.09
C ARG A 256 -7.25 -3.75 -22.82
N ILE A 257 -7.63 -2.81 -21.94
CA ILE A 257 -9.03 -2.50 -21.66
C ILE A 257 -9.74 -1.93 -22.89
N THR A 258 -9.08 -1.03 -23.63
CA THR A 258 -9.65 -0.37 -24.81
C THR A 258 -9.58 -1.22 -26.08
N GLY A 259 -8.66 -2.19 -26.14
CA GLY A 259 -8.37 -3.07 -27.28
C GLY A 259 -8.98 -4.48 -27.20
N GLU A 260 -10.12 -4.68 -26.53
CA GLU A 260 -10.83 -5.98 -26.40
C GLU A 260 -10.08 -7.08 -25.62
N GLY A 261 -8.95 -6.77 -24.98
CA GLY A 261 -8.10 -7.74 -24.25
C GLY A 261 -8.50 -8.02 -22.81
N ILE A 262 -9.38 -7.21 -22.23
CA ILE A 262 -9.63 -7.24 -20.77
C ILE A 262 -10.21 -8.57 -20.28
N GLN A 263 -11.10 -9.20 -21.07
CA GLN A 263 -11.72 -10.46 -20.66
C GLN A 263 -10.68 -11.59 -20.51
N ASN A 264 -9.71 -11.64 -21.41
CA ASN A 264 -8.62 -12.60 -21.31
C ASN A 264 -7.76 -12.36 -20.06
N ILE A 265 -7.46 -11.10 -19.73
CA ILE A 265 -6.72 -10.73 -18.51
C ILE A 265 -7.45 -11.19 -17.26
N LEU A 266 -8.77 -10.93 -17.17
CA LEU A 266 -9.62 -11.38 -16.07
C LEU A 266 -9.51 -12.90 -15.88
N LEU A 267 -9.72 -13.67 -16.95
CA LEU A 267 -9.72 -15.13 -16.90
C LEU A 267 -8.33 -15.70 -16.53
N VAL A 268 -7.26 -15.19 -17.13
CA VAL A 268 -5.91 -15.68 -16.85
C VAL A 268 -5.50 -15.32 -15.42
N GLN A 269 -5.77 -14.10 -14.96
CA GLN A 269 -5.44 -13.68 -13.59
C GLN A 269 -6.20 -14.54 -12.55
N GLU A 270 -7.47 -14.81 -12.77
CA GLU A 270 -8.26 -15.67 -11.86
C GLU A 270 -7.77 -17.13 -11.90
N ALA A 271 -7.39 -17.65 -13.08
CA ALA A 271 -6.81 -18.98 -13.20
C ALA A 271 -5.47 -19.10 -12.45
N LEU A 272 -4.60 -18.08 -12.52
CA LEU A 272 -3.33 -18.05 -11.79
C LEU A 272 -3.58 -18.05 -10.27
N GLN A 273 -4.55 -17.28 -9.79
CA GLN A 273 -4.91 -17.29 -8.37
C GLN A 273 -5.46 -18.66 -7.94
N GLU A 274 -6.35 -19.27 -8.74
CA GLU A 274 -6.92 -20.57 -8.41
C GLU A 274 -5.85 -21.67 -8.38
N ALA A 275 -4.93 -21.68 -9.33
CA ALA A 275 -3.80 -22.60 -9.35
C ALA A 275 -2.94 -22.47 -8.09
N LYS A 276 -2.68 -21.25 -7.63
CA LYS A 276 -1.90 -20.99 -6.39
C LYS A 276 -2.65 -21.49 -5.16
N ILE A 277 -3.96 -21.24 -5.05
CA ILE A 277 -4.81 -21.71 -3.93
C ILE A 277 -4.87 -23.24 -3.92
N SER A 278 -5.00 -23.87 -5.09
CA SER A 278 -4.97 -25.34 -5.22
C SER A 278 -3.63 -25.93 -4.73
N GLY A 279 -2.50 -25.36 -5.13
CA GLY A 279 -1.19 -25.79 -4.65
C GLY A 279 -0.99 -25.60 -3.13
N ILE A 280 -1.61 -24.58 -2.52
CA ILE A 280 -1.63 -24.43 -1.06
C ILE A 280 -2.44 -25.56 -0.41
N ALA A 281 -3.62 -25.88 -0.94
CA ALA A 281 -4.47 -26.96 -0.43
C ALA A 281 -3.79 -28.34 -0.55
N GLU A 282 -3.09 -28.61 -1.66
CA GLU A 282 -2.29 -29.83 -1.87
C GLU A 282 -1.21 -29.97 -0.78
N ARG A 283 -0.43 -28.93 -0.51
CA ARG A 283 0.59 -28.93 0.55
C ARG A 283 0.01 -29.21 1.94
N ILE A 284 -1.18 -28.69 2.24
CA ILE A 284 -1.87 -28.95 3.51
C ILE A 284 -2.30 -30.42 3.59
N ALA A 285 -2.88 -30.94 2.52
CA ALA A 285 -3.36 -32.33 2.44
C ALA A 285 -2.18 -33.33 2.52
N GLU A 286 -1.10 -33.11 1.80
CA GLU A 286 0.10 -33.95 1.80
C GLU A 286 0.79 -34.00 3.18
N ALA A 287 0.75 -32.91 3.93
CA ALA A 287 1.32 -32.88 5.29
C ALA A 287 0.59 -33.84 6.27
N GLY A 288 -0.69 -34.16 6.02
CA GLY A 288 -1.44 -35.22 6.69
C GLY A 288 -1.81 -35.01 8.16
N ASN A 289 -1.08 -34.15 8.87
CA ASN A 289 -1.26 -33.87 10.31
C ASN A 289 -1.80 -32.47 10.61
N LYS A 290 -2.05 -31.63 9.58
CA LYS A 290 -2.50 -30.25 9.77
C LYS A 290 -3.99 -30.22 10.13
N LYS A 291 -4.30 -29.71 11.32
CA LYS A 291 -5.67 -29.54 11.84
C LYS A 291 -6.12 -28.09 11.91
N PHE A 292 -5.16 -27.16 11.93
CA PHE A 292 -5.41 -25.71 12.06
C PHE A 292 -4.73 -24.99 10.89
N VAL A 293 -5.53 -24.51 9.93
CA VAL A 293 -5.07 -23.63 8.87
C VAL A 293 -5.31 -22.18 9.33
N MET A 294 -4.24 -21.49 9.73
CA MET A 294 -4.28 -20.17 10.34
C MET A 294 -4.03 -19.11 9.28
N ILE A 295 -5.07 -18.34 8.92
CA ILE A 295 -5.02 -17.32 7.87
C ILE A 295 -4.97 -15.93 8.52
N ALA A 296 -3.90 -15.19 8.31
CA ALA A 296 -3.81 -13.80 8.72
C ALA A 296 -3.40 -12.88 7.58
N GLY A 297 -3.71 -11.62 7.75
CA GLY A 297 -3.36 -10.57 6.80
C GLY A 297 -4.01 -9.24 7.17
N PRO A 298 -3.54 -8.14 6.59
CA PRO A 298 -4.01 -6.81 6.92
C PRO A 298 -5.47 -6.59 6.48
N SER A 299 -6.05 -5.49 6.93
CA SER A 299 -7.42 -5.12 6.57
C SER A 299 -7.59 -5.02 5.05
N SER A 300 -8.73 -5.52 4.54
CA SER A 300 -9.07 -5.55 3.11
C SER A 300 -8.10 -6.34 2.23
N SER A 301 -7.42 -7.34 2.78
CA SER A 301 -6.60 -8.27 2.01
C SER A 301 -7.40 -9.38 1.33
N GLY A 302 -8.70 -9.53 1.60
CA GLY A 302 -9.53 -10.59 1.00
C GLY A 302 -9.45 -11.93 1.74
N LYS A 303 -9.17 -11.93 3.05
CA LYS A 303 -9.06 -13.14 3.88
C LYS A 303 -10.28 -14.04 3.81
N THR A 304 -11.46 -13.44 3.93
CA THR A 304 -12.73 -14.18 3.99
C THR A 304 -13.00 -14.93 2.68
N THR A 305 -12.93 -14.26 1.53
CA THR A 305 -13.09 -14.92 0.23
C THR A 305 -11.99 -15.97 0.00
N PHE A 306 -10.74 -15.67 0.37
CA PHE A 306 -9.63 -16.62 0.25
C PHE A 306 -9.88 -17.88 1.09
N SER A 307 -10.36 -17.75 2.34
CA SER A 307 -10.65 -18.88 3.21
C SER A 307 -11.74 -19.79 2.64
N HIS A 308 -12.77 -19.22 1.99
CA HIS A 308 -13.80 -19.97 1.28
C HIS A 308 -13.23 -20.70 0.05
N ARG A 309 -12.44 -20.02 -0.79
CA ARG A 309 -11.79 -20.64 -1.96
C ARG A 309 -10.86 -21.77 -1.54
N LEU A 310 -10.03 -21.54 -0.52
CA LEU A 310 -9.16 -22.57 0.03
C LEU A 310 -9.95 -23.76 0.57
N SER A 311 -11.06 -23.51 1.27
CA SER A 311 -11.94 -24.56 1.77
C SER A 311 -12.52 -25.42 0.64
N ILE A 312 -12.85 -24.84 -0.52
CA ILE A 312 -13.28 -25.60 -1.70
C ILE A 312 -12.17 -26.51 -2.20
N GLN A 313 -10.93 -25.99 -2.31
CA GLN A 313 -9.79 -26.76 -2.76
C GLN A 313 -9.41 -27.88 -1.75
N LEU A 314 -9.48 -27.62 -0.45
CA LEU A 314 -9.28 -28.66 0.58
C LEU A 314 -10.32 -29.80 0.46
N ARG A 315 -11.59 -29.47 0.15
CA ARG A 315 -12.61 -30.50 -0.13
C ARG A 315 -12.28 -31.32 -1.38
N ALA A 316 -11.75 -30.68 -2.43
CA ALA A 316 -11.31 -31.39 -3.63
C ALA A 316 -10.17 -32.36 -3.35
N HIS A 317 -9.35 -32.11 -2.31
CA HIS A 317 -8.31 -33.02 -1.79
C HIS A 317 -8.80 -33.99 -0.71
N GLY A 318 -10.14 -34.12 -0.51
CA GLY A 318 -10.75 -35.10 0.41
C GLY A 318 -10.83 -34.68 1.88
N MET A 319 -10.45 -33.44 2.21
CA MET A 319 -10.56 -32.90 3.56
C MET A 319 -11.96 -32.30 3.83
N ARG A 320 -12.30 -32.07 5.11
CA ARG A 320 -13.53 -31.42 5.55
C ARG A 320 -13.21 -30.13 6.29
N PRO A 321 -13.11 -29.00 5.58
CA PRO A 321 -12.78 -27.72 6.21
C PRO A 321 -13.97 -27.13 6.96
N HIS A 322 -13.70 -26.55 8.13
CA HIS A 322 -14.65 -25.78 8.96
C HIS A 322 -14.12 -24.36 9.14
N PRO A 323 -14.71 -23.36 8.47
CA PRO A 323 -14.32 -21.96 8.64
C PRO A 323 -14.62 -21.44 10.05
N ILE A 324 -13.66 -20.77 10.65
CA ILE A 324 -13.80 -20.08 11.96
C ILE A 324 -13.21 -18.68 11.84
N ALA A 325 -14.01 -17.66 12.17
CA ALA A 325 -13.52 -16.30 12.30
C ALA A 325 -13.02 -16.07 13.74
N VAL A 326 -11.78 -15.61 13.90
CA VAL A 326 -11.21 -15.23 15.20
C VAL A 326 -12.03 -14.10 15.85
N ASP A 327 -12.65 -13.25 15.03
CA ASP A 327 -13.53 -12.17 15.49
C ASP A 327 -14.73 -12.67 16.31
N ASN A 328 -15.14 -13.93 16.19
CA ASN A 328 -16.16 -14.53 17.03
C ASN A 328 -15.72 -14.69 18.50
N TYR A 329 -14.43 -14.59 18.77
CA TYR A 329 -13.84 -14.65 20.10
C TYR A 329 -13.54 -13.26 20.70
N PHE A 330 -14.04 -12.16 20.12
CA PHE A 330 -13.92 -10.85 20.76
C PHE A 330 -14.51 -10.87 22.18
N VAL A 331 -13.85 -10.19 23.10
CA VAL A 331 -14.43 -9.88 24.41
C VAL A 331 -15.63 -8.94 24.21
N ASN A 332 -16.56 -8.92 25.16
CA ASN A 332 -17.69 -8.00 25.07
C ASN A 332 -17.20 -6.55 24.90
N ARG A 333 -17.92 -5.76 24.11
CA ARG A 333 -17.50 -4.39 23.71
C ARG A 333 -17.11 -3.50 24.90
N GLU A 334 -17.79 -3.63 26.04
CA GLU A 334 -17.46 -2.89 27.26
C GLU A 334 -16.04 -3.18 27.78
N ASN A 335 -15.57 -4.43 27.59
CA ASN A 335 -14.26 -4.92 28.01
C ASN A 335 -13.15 -4.74 26.96
N THR A 336 -13.47 -4.22 25.78
CA THR A 336 -12.46 -3.97 24.74
C THR A 336 -11.46 -2.93 25.24
N PRO A 337 -10.13 -3.20 25.17
CA PRO A 337 -9.10 -2.26 25.57
C PRO A 337 -9.21 -0.92 24.83
N LEU A 338 -8.71 0.15 25.44
CA LEU A 338 -8.61 1.45 24.81
C LEU A 338 -7.23 1.63 24.17
N ASP A 339 -7.17 2.36 23.08
CA ASP A 339 -5.92 2.80 22.49
C ASP A 339 -5.35 4.04 23.21
N GLU A 340 -4.22 4.55 22.73
CA GLU A 340 -3.55 5.75 23.29
C GLU A 340 -4.37 7.04 23.20
N PHE A 341 -5.45 7.03 22.39
CA PHE A 341 -6.37 8.16 22.21
C PHE A 341 -7.68 7.99 23.01
N GLY A 342 -7.83 6.88 23.76
CA GLY A 342 -9.03 6.56 24.53
C GLY A 342 -10.16 5.94 23.71
N GLU A 343 -9.88 5.53 22.46
CA GLU A 343 -10.83 4.83 21.60
C GLU A 343 -10.72 3.30 21.76
N LYS A 344 -11.81 2.57 21.49
CA LYS A 344 -11.81 1.10 21.53
C LYS A 344 -10.84 0.51 20.51
N ASN A 345 -9.84 -0.24 21.00
CA ASN A 345 -8.83 -0.90 20.19
C ASN A 345 -9.22 -2.35 19.86
N TYR A 346 -9.81 -2.55 18.70
CA TYR A 346 -10.17 -3.88 18.19
C TYR A 346 -9.01 -4.58 17.45
N GLU A 347 -7.90 -3.88 17.22
CA GLU A 347 -6.74 -4.41 16.49
C GLU A 347 -5.72 -5.08 17.42
N CYS A 348 -5.84 -4.95 18.75
CA CYS A 348 -4.93 -5.59 19.69
C CYS A 348 -5.38 -7.02 20.04
N LEU A 349 -4.42 -7.86 20.42
CA LEU A 349 -4.69 -9.27 20.78
C LEU A 349 -5.58 -9.38 22.02
N GLU A 350 -5.46 -8.45 22.94
CA GLU A 350 -6.21 -8.37 24.19
C GLU A 350 -7.71 -8.07 23.97
N ALA A 351 -8.12 -7.70 22.75
CA ALA A 351 -9.52 -7.62 22.36
C ALA A 351 -10.14 -9.01 22.09
N ILE A 352 -9.32 -10.06 21.97
CA ILE A 352 -9.73 -11.45 21.78
C ILE A 352 -9.66 -12.20 23.12
N ASP A 353 -10.65 -13.03 23.40
CA ASP A 353 -10.62 -14.00 24.49
C ASP A 353 -9.73 -15.20 24.10
N VAL A 354 -8.42 -14.98 24.22
CA VAL A 354 -7.39 -15.94 23.82
C VAL A 354 -7.49 -17.24 24.64
N GLU A 355 -7.89 -17.15 25.89
CA GLU A 355 -8.05 -18.31 26.76
C GLU A 355 -9.20 -19.21 26.28
N GLN A 356 -10.38 -18.63 26.03
CA GLN A 356 -11.51 -19.38 25.49
C GLN A 356 -11.21 -19.95 24.10
N PHE A 357 -10.52 -19.19 23.25
CA PHE A 357 -10.09 -19.68 21.94
C PHE A 357 -9.24 -20.95 22.05
N ASN A 358 -8.18 -20.93 22.88
CA ASN A 358 -7.32 -22.10 23.08
C ASN A 358 -8.06 -23.29 23.69
N LYS A 359 -8.95 -23.06 24.66
CA LYS A 359 -9.78 -24.09 25.28
C LYS A 359 -10.65 -24.81 24.24
N ASP A 360 -11.35 -24.06 23.41
CA ASP A 360 -12.24 -24.60 22.38
C ASP A 360 -11.46 -25.37 21.30
N MET A 361 -10.33 -24.80 20.84
CA MET A 361 -9.50 -25.45 19.83
C MET A 361 -8.84 -26.73 20.33
N LEU A 362 -8.40 -26.78 21.59
CA LEU A 362 -7.83 -27.98 22.19
C LEU A 362 -8.90 -29.07 22.40
N ALA A 363 -10.10 -28.70 22.86
CA ALA A 363 -11.23 -29.61 22.99
C ALA A 363 -11.63 -30.22 21.63
N LEU A 364 -11.68 -29.40 20.56
CA LEU A 364 -11.90 -29.88 19.21
C LEU A 364 -10.79 -30.82 18.74
N LEU A 365 -9.53 -30.50 19.02
CA LEU A 365 -8.38 -31.36 18.65
C LEU A 365 -8.44 -32.72 19.34
N SER A 366 -8.94 -32.76 20.60
CA SER A 366 -9.15 -34.02 21.33
C SER A 366 -10.37 -34.81 20.88
N GLY A 367 -11.18 -34.26 19.93
CA GLY A 367 -12.39 -34.90 19.41
C GLY A 367 -13.64 -34.66 20.28
N GLU A 368 -13.60 -33.70 21.19
CA GLU A 368 -14.75 -33.28 21.98
C GLU A 368 -15.74 -32.47 21.13
N ARG A 369 -17.01 -32.47 21.54
CA ARG A 369 -18.05 -31.64 20.93
C ARG A 369 -18.09 -30.28 21.62
N VAL A 370 -17.82 -29.21 20.85
CA VAL A 370 -17.72 -27.84 21.34
C VAL A 370 -18.81 -26.97 20.72
N GLU A 371 -19.46 -26.14 21.52
CA GLU A 371 -20.34 -25.07 21.02
C GLU A 371 -19.49 -23.84 20.70
N LEU A 372 -19.51 -23.44 19.41
CA LEU A 372 -18.72 -22.30 18.95
C LEU A 372 -19.44 -20.98 19.22
N PRO A 373 -18.72 -19.94 19.68
CA PRO A 373 -19.28 -18.61 19.87
C PRO A 373 -19.53 -17.90 18.54
N VAL A 374 -20.44 -16.91 18.57
CA VAL A 374 -20.66 -15.94 17.50
C VAL A 374 -20.64 -14.55 18.11
N TYR A 375 -19.84 -13.63 17.56
CA TYR A 375 -19.82 -12.26 18.03
C TYR A 375 -20.86 -11.41 17.28
N ASN A 376 -21.78 -10.83 18.04
CA ASN A 376 -22.80 -9.94 17.49
C ASN A 376 -22.29 -8.50 17.47
N PHE A 377 -21.86 -8.02 16.30
CA PHE A 377 -21.31 -6.66 16.14
C PHE A 377 -22.32 -5.54 16.44
N LYS A 378 -23.62 -5.80 16.36
CA LYS A 378 -24.65 -4.81 16.69
C LYS A 378 -24.75 -4.61 18.19
N THR A 379 -24.85 -5.69 18.95
CA THR A 379 -24.95 -5.66 20.43
C THR A 379 -23.58 -5.47 21.08
N GLY A 380 -22.50 -5.90 20.41
CA GLY A 380 -21.15 -5.93 20.96
C GLY A 380 -20.94 -7.03 21.99
N MET A 381 -21.67 -8.13 21.86
CA MET A 381 -21.63 -9.26 22.79
C MET A 381 -21.35 -10.58 22.06
N ARG A 382 -20.65 -11.47 22.75
CA ARG A 382 -20.48 -12.86 22.32
C ARG A 382 -21.73 -13.68 22.72
N GLU A 383 -22.24 -14.45 21.77
CA GLU A 383 -23.47 -15.26 21.90
C GLU A 383 -23.15 -16.71 21.56
N TYR A 384 -23.89 -17.64 22.19
CA TYR A 384 -23.87 -19.05 21.84
C TYR A 384 -25.26 -19.41 21.27
N ARG A 385 -25.28 -19.97 20.05
CA ARG A 385 -26.51 -20.16 19.27
C ARG A 385 -26.84 -21.62 18.98
N GLY A 386 -26.15 -22.55 19.65
CA GLY A 386 -26.30 -23.99 19.43
C GLY A 386 -25.48 -24.51 18.27
N ASP A 387 -24.47 -23.79 17.79
CA ASP A 387 -23.57 -24.20 16.73
C ASP A 387 -22.47 -25.11 17.28
N PHE A 388 -22.73 -26.42 17.26
CA PHE A 388 -21.79 -27.43 17.75
C PHE A 388 -20.91 -28.00 16.66
N LEU A 389 -19.62 -28.12 16.96
CA LEU A 389 -18.64 -28.77 16.10
C LEU A 389 -17.93 -29.92 16.87
N GLN A 390 -17.64 -30.99 16.18
CA GLN A 390 -16.79 -32.09 16.64
C GLN A 390 -15.93 -32.55 15.48
N LEU A 391 -14.61 -32.62 15.67
CA LEU A 391 -13.68 -32.97 14.59
C LEU A 391 -13.53 -34.48 14.43
N GLY A 392 -13.63 -34.95 13.20
CA GLY A 392 -13.22 -36.28 12.76
C GLY A 392 -11.79 -36.29 12.17
N LYS A 393 -11.42 -37.44 11.60
CA LYS A 393 -10.08 -37.64 11.07
C LYS A 393 -9.73 -36.70 9.92
N GLU A 394 -10.66 -36.50 8.99
CA GLU A 394 -10.45 -35.68 7.77
C GLU A 394 -10.82 -34.20 7.98
N ASP A 395 -11.30 -33.85 9.18
CA ASP A 395 -11.70 -32.47 9.46
C ASP A 395 -10.50 -31.57 9.73
N VAL A 396 -10.59 -30.32 9.24
CA VAL A 396 -9.59 -29.27 9.42
C VAL A 396 -10.29 -27.93 9.71
N LEU A 397 -9.78 -27.18 10.64
CA LEU A 397 -10.25 -25.84 10.97
C LEU A 397 -9.55 -24.81 10.09
N VAL A 398 -10.31 -24.01 9.36
CA VAL A 398 -9.80 -22.88 8.57
C VAL A 398 -10.09 -21.61 9.35
N ILE A 399 -9.10 -21.14 10.09
CA ILE A 399 -9.22 -20.06 11.08
C ILE A 399 -8.69 -18.78 10.44
N GLU A 400 -9.55 -17.78 10.28
CA GLU A 400 -9.16 -16.49 9.72
C GLU A 400 -9.26 -15.38 10.77
N GLY A 401 -8.26 -14.48 10.77
CA GLY A 401 -8.23 -13.29 11.62
C GLY A 401 -6.88 -12.58 11.56
N ILE A 402 -6.86 -11.33 12.00
CA ILE A 402 -5.62 -10.52 11.95
C ILE A 402 -4.49 -11.09 12.80
N HIS A 403 -4.81 -11.83 13.86
CA HIS A 403 -3.85 -12.46 14.78
C HIS A 403 -3.47 -13.89 14.43
N GLY A 404 -3.94 -14.45 13.30
CA GLY A 404 -3.73 -15.87 12.96
C GLY A 404 -2.26 -16.32 12.90
N LEU A 405 -1.30 -15.42 12.67
CA LEU A 405 0.13 -15.72 12.67
C LEU A 405 0.81 -15.52 14.03
N ASN A 406 0.15 -14.83 14.97
CA ASN A 406 0.70 -14.57 16.29
C ASN A 406 0.54 -15.81 17.18
N ASP A 407 1.66 -16.45 17.56
CA ASP A 407 1.64 -17.64 18.42
C ASP A 407 1.04 -17.39 19.81
N ARG A 408 0.96 -16.15 20.27
CA ARG A 408 0.22 -15.81 21.50
C ARG A 408 -1.29 -16.09 21.38
N LEU A 409 -1.88 -15.97 20.17
CA LEU A 409 -3.29 -16.34 19.96
C LEU A 409 -3.52 -17.84 20.17
N SER A 410 -2.60 -18.67 19.68
CA SER A 410 -2.74 -20.12 19.62
C SER A 410 -1.66 -20.84 20.42
N TYR A 411 -1.30 -20.29 21.59
CA TYR A 411 -0.18 -20.74 22.42
C TYR A 411 -0.32 -22.19 22.90
N GLY A 412 -1.54 -22.67 23.10
CA GLY A 412 -1.82 -24.05 23.53
C GLY A 412 -1.82 -25.07 22.40
N LEU A 413 -1.87 -24.65 21.15
CA LEU A 413 -2.00 -25.56 20.00
C LEU A 413 -0.63 -26.07 19.54
N PRO A 414 -0.47 -27.40 19.30
CA PRO A 414 0.79 -27.95 18.82
C PRO A 414 1.21 -27.37 17.45
N MET A 415 2.47 -26.99 17.31
CA MET A 415 3.01 -26.38 16.10
C MET A 415 2.90 -27.31 14.88
N GLU A 416 3.09 -28.59 15.07
CA GLU A 416 2.99 -29.61 14.01
C GLU A 416 1.59 -29.70 13.41
N ASN A 417 0.54 -29.31 14.14
CA ASN A 417 -0.84 -29.30 13.67
C ASN A 417 -1.25 -27.98 13.00
N LYS A 418 -0.41 -26.95 13.04
CA LYS A 418 -0.67 -25.66 12.43
C LYS A 418 -0.13 -25.58 11.00
N PHE A 419 -0.83 -24.86 10.13
CA PHE A 419 -0.34 -24.39 8.84
C PHE A 419 -0.69 -22.91 8.72
N LYS A 420 0.31 -22.06 8.65
CA LYS A 420 0.18 -20.61 8.72
C LYS A 420 0.21 -19.97 7.33
N ILE A 421 -0.78 -19.16 7.01
CA ILE A 421 -0.91 -18.48 5.72
C ILE A 421 -0.98 -16.97 5.95
N TYR A 422 -0.07 -16.23 5.32
CA TYR A 422 -0.17 -14.78 5.23
C TYR A 422 -0.79 -14.38 3.90
N ILE A 423 -1.85 -13.55 3.95
CA ILE A 423 -2.49 -13.01 2.76
C ILE A 423 -2.43 -11.48 2.75
N SER A 424 -1.98 -10.89 1.66
CA SER A 424 -1.98 -9.43 1.48
C SER A 424 -2.27 -9.08 0.02
N ALA A 425 -2.86 -7.90 -0.21
CA ALA A 425 -3.04 -7.36 -1.55
C ALA A 425 -1.79 -6.54 -1.93
N LEU A 426 -0.74 -7.24 -2.35
CA LEU A 426 0.52 -6.64 -2.76
C LEU A 426 0.41 -6.16 -4.22
N THR A 427 0.21 -4.86 -4.42
CA THR A 427 0.03 -4.29 -5.75
C THR A 427 1.28 -4.50 -6.60
N GLN A 428 1.11 -5.15 -7.74
CA GLN A 428 2.17 -5.50 -8.69
C GLN A 428 2.33 -4.46 -9.80
N LEU A 429 1.25 -3.75 -10.11
CA LEU A 429 1.18 -2.78 -11.19
C LEU A 429 1.77 -1.44 -10.74
N ASN A 430 2.54 -0.81 -11.59
CA ASN A 430 3.01 0.57 -11.43
C ASN A 430 2.19 1.53 -12.30
N ILE A 431 2.15 2.82 -11.92
CA ILE A 431 1.58 3.87 -12.77
C ILE A 431 2.40 3.96 -14.07
N ASP A 432 3.70 4.11 -13.93
CA ASP A 432 4.75 4.02 -14.95
C ASP A 432 6.02 3.47 -14.30
N GLU A 433 7.11 3.30 -15.05
CA GLU A 433 8.34 2.65 -14.57
C GLU A 433 9.00 3.35 -13.38
N HIS A 434 8.75 4.65 -13.19
CA HIS A 434 9.31 5.45 -12.10
C HIS A 434 8.28 5.82 -11.01
N ASN A 435 6.99 5.48 -11.19
CA ASN A 435 5.93 5.79 -10.27
C ASN A 435 5.18 4.52 -9.83
N ARG A 436 5.56 3.99 -8.67
CA ARG A 436 4.91 2.81 -8.11
C ARG A 436 3.56 3.13 -7.46
N ILE A 437 2.70 2.12 -7.40
CA ILE A 437 1.44 2.18 -6.65
C ILE A 437 1.67 1.64 -5.24
N PRO A 438 1.44 2.43 -4.19
CA PRO A 438 1.52 1.93 -2.83
C PRO A 438 0.45 0.86 -2.56
N THR A 439 0.83 -0.27 -1.98
CA THR A 439 -0.08 -1.35 -1.54
C THR A 439 -1.19 -0.84 -0.62
N THR A 440 -0.88 0.18 0.20
CA THR A 440 -1.84 0.83 1.09
C THR A 440 -2.99 1.50 0.36
N ASP A 441 -2.76 2.05 -0.83
CA ASP A 441 -3.78 2.75 -1.60
C ASP A 441 -4.84 1.78 -2.14
N GLY A 442 -4.42 0.65 -2.72
CA GLY A 442 -5.33 -0.41 -3.17
C GLY A 442 -6.21 -0.93 -2.03
N ARG A 443 -5.60 -1.22 -0.87
CA ARG A 443 -6.34 -1.69 0.31
C ARG A 443 -7.28 -0.63 0.90
N LEU A 444 -6.89 0.64 0.92
CA LEU A 444 -7.77 1.72 1.35
C LEU A 444 -8.99 1.85 0.43
N ILE A 445 -8.77 1.80 -0.88
CA ILE A 445 -9.86 1.84 -1.87
C ILE A 445 -10.79 0.62 -1.71
N ARG A 446 -10.24 -0.60 -1.59
CA ARG A 446 -11.01 -1.81 -1.28
C ARG A 446 -11.87 -1.61 -0.02
N ARG A 447 -11.28 -1.05 1.06
CA ARG A 447 -11.98 -0.81 2.32
C ARG A 447 -13.11 0.22 2.17
N ILE A 448 -12.85 1.34 1.50
CA ILE A 448 -13.86 2.38 1.24
C ILE A 448 -15.08 1.78 0.53
N VAL A 449 -14.86 1.00 -0.51
CA VAL A 449 -15.94 0.38 -1.30
C VAL A 449 -16.70 -0.65 -0.47
N ARG A 450 -16.01 -1.56 0.23
CA ARG A 450 -16.63 -2.57 1.09
C ARG A 450 -17.42 -1.94 2.24
N ASP A 451 -16.81 -1.03 3.00
CA ASP A 451 -17.40 -0.48 4.22
C ASP A 451 -18.65 0.36 3.89
N ALA A 452 -18.66 1.08 2.76
CA ALA A 452 -19.85 1.78 2.29
C ALA A 452 -20.98 0.81 1.92
N ARG A 453 -20.66 -0.31 1.25
CA ARG A 453 -21.64 -1.30 0.79
C ARG A 453 -22.21 -2.17 1.91
N THR A 454 -21.36 -2.67 2.83
CA THR A 454 -21.74 -3.71 3.79
C THR A 454 -21.92 -3.23 5.21
N ARG A 455 -21.25 -2.14 5.59
CA ARG A 455 -21.17 -1.67 6.98
C ARG A 455 -21.86 -0.33 7.21
N GLY A 456 -22.31 0.34 6.14
CA GLY A 456 -22.92 1.67 6.22
C GLY A 456 -21.94 2.76 6.70
N ILE A 457 -20.62 2.53 6.60
CA ILE A 457 -19.58 3.48 6.98
C ILE A 457 -19.22 4.32 5.75
N SER A 458 -19.22 5.64 5.90
CA SER A 458 -18.89 6.56 4.81
C SER A 458 -17.41 6.51 4.44
N ALA A 459 -17.08 6.94 3.21
CA ALA A 459 -15.68 7.08 2.77
C ALA A 459 -14.87 8.03 3.69
N LYS A 460 -15.51 9.11 4.18
CA LYS A 460 -14.92 10.03 5.15
C LYS A 460 -14.49 9.30 6.44
N GLU A 461 -15.41 8.56 7.05
CA GLU A 461 -15.12 7.80 8.28
C GLU A 461 -14.06 6.73 8.06
N THR A 462 -14.07 6.06 6.90
CA THR A 462 -13.05 5.06 6.55
C THR A 462 -11.66 5.69 6.43
N ILE A 463 -11.55 6.85 5.77
CA ILE A 463 -10.28 7.60 5.66
C ILE A 463 -9.82 8.08 7.05
N ALA A 464 -10.72 8.63 7.87
CA ALA A 464 -10.40 9.11 9.22
C ALA A 464 -9.84 7.99 10.12
N ARG A 465 -10.38 6.76 10.00
CA ARG A 465 -9.95 5.58 10.79
C ARG A 465 -8.70 4.88 10.23
N TRP A 466 -8.33 5.16 8.98
CA TRP A 466 -7.24 4.45 8.31
C TRP A 466 -5.89 4.52 9.05
N PRO A 467 -5.46 5.67 9.61
CA PRO A 467 -4.23 5.72 10.41
C PRO A 467 -4.22 4.77 11.62
N SER A 468 -5.35 4.61 12.32
CA SER A 468 -5.47 3.68 13.45
C SER A 468 -5.34 2.22 12.99
N VAL A 469 -6.00 1.87 11.87
CA VAL A 469 -5.86 0.54 11.27
C VAL A 469 -4.40 0.25 10.91
N ARG A 470 -3.71 1.21 10.31
CA ARG A 470 -2.29 1.07 9.95
C ARG A 470 -1.40 0.82 11.16
N ARG A 471 -1.60 1.55 12.26
CA ARG A 471 -0.86 1.30 13.52
C ARG A 471 -1.12 -0.10 14.06
N GLY A 472 -2.38 -0.56 14.01
CA GLY A 472 -2.73 -1.93 14.40
C GLY A 472 -2.03 -2.99 13.55
N GLU A 473 -1.96 -2.81 12.24
CA GLU A 473 -1.25 -3.70 11.32
C GLU A 473 0.27 -3.74 11.60
N GLU A 474 0.89 -2.58 11.79
CA GLU A 474 2.32 -2.43 12.12
C GLU A 474 2.69 -3.09 13.46
N ALA A 475 1.80 -3.06 14.44
CA ALA A 475 2.04 -3.66 15.75
C ALA A 475 1.71 -5.16 15.80
N ASN A 476 0.65 -5.62 15.10
CA ASN A 476 0.04 -6.92 15.36
C ASN A 476 0.08 -7.91 14.18
N ILE A 477 0.45 -7.47 12.97
CA ILE A 477 0.43 -8.33 11.78
C ILE A 477 1.82 -8.43 11.13
N PHE A 478 2.42 -7.32 10.73
CA PHE A 478 3.69 -7.32 9.99
C PHE A 478 4.86 -7.95 10.73
N PRO A 479 5.01 -7.83 12.08
CA PRO A 479 6.09 -8.51 12.80
C PRO A 479 6.04 -10.05 12.70
N PHE A 480 4.88 -10.61 12.37
CA PHE A 480 4.67 -12.06 12.29
C PHE A 480 4.60 -12.61 10.86
N GLN A 481 4.60 -11.75 9.84
CA GLN A 481 4.35 -12.16 8.45
C GLN A 481 5.38 -13.20 7.95
N GLU A 482 6.66 -13.03 8.26
CA GLU A 482 7.73 -13.96 7.88
C GLU A 482 7.65 -15.34 8.57
N GLN A 483 6.78 -15.51 9.59
CA GLN A 483 6.52 -16.80 10.25
C GLN A 483 5.53 -17.69 9.48
N ALA A 484 4.89 -17.17 8.42
CA ALA A 484 3.96 -17.95 7.61
C ALA A 484 4.66 -19.10 6.87
N ASP A 485 3.99 -20.27 6.77
CA ASP A 485 4.44 -21.40 5.95
C ASP A 485 4.29 -21.08 4.45
N VAL A 486 3.31 -20.25 4.11
CA VAL A 486 3.07 -19.76 2.76
C VAL A 486 2.50 -18.35 2.79
N MET A 487 2.83 -17.58 1.76
CA MET A 487 2.22 -16.27 1.53
C MET A 487 1.43 -16.27 0.23
N PHE A 488 0.31 -15.55 0.23
CA PHE A 488 -0.56 -15.40 -0.92
C PHE A 488 -0.79 -13.93 -1.24
N ASN A 489 -0.54 -13.54 -2.49
CA ASN A 489 -0.89 -12.21 -2.98
C ASN A 489 -2.30 -12.21 -3.54
N SER A 490 -3.19 -11.46 -2.91
CA SER A 490 -4.60 -11.33 -3.30
C SER A 490 -4.87 -10.18 -4.28
N ALA A 491 -3.86 -9.40 -4.66
CA ALA A 491 -4.05 -8.32 -5.61
C ALA A 491 -4.33 -8.87 -7.01
N LEU A 492 -5.22 -8.18 -7.72
CA LEU A 492 -5.57 -8.46 -9.11
C LEU A 492 -5.13 -7.27 -9.97
N VAL A 493 -4.46 -7.54 -11.09
CA VAL A 493 -3.91 -6.48 -11.94
C VAL A 493 -4.97 -5.49 -12.43
N TYR A 494 -6.21 -5.95 -12.61
CA TYR A 494 -7.34 -5.17 -13.10
C TYR A 494 -8.20 -4.53 -12.00
N GLU A 495 -7.96 -4.82 -10.72
CA GLU A 495 -8.89 -4.49 -9.64
C GLU A 495 -9.14 -2.99 -9.47
N LEU A 496 -8.09 -2.15 -9.62
CA LEU A 496 -8.22 -0.71 -9.48
C LEU A 496 -9.08 -0.10 -10.59
N ALA A 497 -9.02 -0.66 -11.80
CA ALA A 497 -9.89 -0.28 -12.91
C ALA A 497 -11.37 -0.60 -12.61
N CYS A 498 -11.67 -1.72 -11.94
CA CYS A 498 -13.00 -2.06 -11.49
C CYS A 498 -13.44 -1.24 -10.28
N LEU A 499 -12.59 -1.12 -9.25
CA LEU A 499 -12.90 -0.41 -8.00
C LEU A 499 -13.16 1.08 -8.23
N LYS A 500 -12.54 1.67 -9.26
CA LYS A 500 -12.75 3.06 -9.65
C LYS A 500 -14.22 3.44 -9.75
N LEU A 501 -15.05 2.62 -10.40
CA LEU A 501 -16.47 2.89 -10.60
C LEU A 501 -17.25 3.03 -9.28
N TYR A 502 -16.83 2.32 -8.26
CA TYR A 502 -17.45 2.31 -6.95
C TYR A 502 -16.87 3.36 -6.00
N ALA A 503 -15.55 3.57 -6.08
CA ALA A 503 -14.84 4.46 -5.17
C ALA A 503 -15.02 5.95 -5.52
N GLU A 504 -15.02 6.32 -6.82
CA GLU A 504 -15.11 7.72 -7.23
C GLU A 504 -16.36 8.45 -6.68
N PRO A 505 -17.58 7.91 -6.80
CA PRO A 505 -18.76 8.57 -6.25
C PRO A 505 -18.69 8.80 -4.74
N LEU A 506 -18.12 7.82 -4.00
CA LEU A 506 -17.96 7.89 -2.54
C LEU A 506 -16.94 8.96 -2.14
N LEU A 507 -15.84 9.07 -2.87
CA LEU A 507 -14.78 10.05 -2.64
C LEU A 507 -15.23 11.49 -3.01
N PHE A 508 -16.00 11.66 -4.11
CA PHE A 508 -16.58 12.95 -4.48
C PHE A 508 -17.60 13.46 -3.46
N GLY A 509 -18.21 12.57 -2.68
CA GLY A 509 -19.16 12.93 -1.62
C GLY A 509 -18.52 13.60 -0.40
N ILE A 510 -17.18 13.69 -0.30
CA ILE A 510 -16.47 14.33 0.83
C ILE A 510 -16.35 15.84 0.57
N ASP A 511 -16.89 16.67 1.48
CA ASP A 511 -16.87 18.13 1.37
C ASP A 511 -15.43 18.68 1.46
N GLN A 512 -15.17 19.77 0.75
CA GLN A 512 -13.84 20.43 0.72
C GLN A 512 -13.39 20.98 2.08
N LYS A 513 -14.32 21.17 3.01
CA LYS A 513 -14.02 21.66 4.36
C LYS A 513 -13.58 20.55 5.32
N GLU A 514 -13.77 19.30 4.94
CA GLU A 514 -13.43 18.16 5.79
C GLU A 514 -11.93 17.85 5.72
N PRO A 515 -11.32 17.46 6.84
CA PRO A 515 -9.90 17.08 6.88
C PRO A 515 -9.54 15.98 5.87
N GLU A 516 -10.44 15.01 5.66
CA GLU A 516 -10.27 13.86 4.79
C GLU A 516 -10.31 14.21 3.29
N TYR A 517 -10.73 15.43 2.95
CA TYR A 517 -10.80 15.89 1.55
C TYR A 517 -9.44 15.83 0.84
N VAL A 518 -8.35 16.13 1.54
CA VAL A 518 -6.99 16.10 0.95
C VAL A 518 -6.67 14.69 0.45
N GLU A 519 -6.96 13.69 1.27
CA GLU A 519 -6.74 12.28 0.93
C GLU A 519 -7.72 11.80 -0.15
N ALA A 520 -8.99 12.15 -0.04
CA ALA A 520 -9.99 11.85 -1.07
C ALA A 520 -9.58 12.42 -2.44
N LYS A 521 -9.09 13.66 -2.47
CA LYS A 521 -8.59 14.31 -3.68
C LYS A 521 -7.36 13.61 -4.26
N ARG A 522 -6.47 13.13 -3.39
CA ARG A 522 -5.30 12.34 -3.79
C ARG A 522 -5.72 11.03 -4.46
N LEU A 523 -6.64 10.29 -3.84
CA LEU A 523 -7.16 9.02 -4.37
C LEU A 523 -7.93 9.21 -5.68
N LEU A 524 -8.74 10.27 -5.82
CA LEU A 524 -9.41 10.60 -7.07
C LEU A 524 -8.41 10.87 -8.20
N LYS A 525 -7.34 11.64 -7.94
CA LYS A 525 -6.27 11.86 -8.92
C LYS A 525 -5.53 10.57 -9.29
N PHE A 526 -5.36 9.68 -8.34
CA PHE A 526 -4.75 8.37 -8.55
C PHE A 526 -5.65 7.50 -9.44
N LEU A 527 -6.93 7.39 -9.13
CA LEU A 527 -7.88 6.60 -9.92
C LEU A 527 -8.05 7.14 -11.36
N ASP A 528 -7.77 8.41 -11.58
CA ASP A 528 -7.86 9.04 -12.90
C ASP A 528 -6.81 8.50 -13.92
N TYR A 529 -5.81 7.73 -13.50
CA TYR A 529 -4.91 7.03 -14.41
C TYR A 529 -5.52 5.81 -15.08
N PHE A 530 -6.57 5.22 -14.50
CA PHE A 530 -7.18 3.99 -14.96
C PHE A 530 -8.37 4.25 -15.89
N VAL A 531 -8.46 3.50 -16.97
CA VAL A 531 -9.70 3.31 -17.70
C VAL A 531 -10.58 2.35 -16.88
N ALA A 532 -11.85 2.71 -16.70
CA ALA A 532 -12.76 1.93 -15.86
C ALA A 532 -13.18 0.62 -16.53
N VAL A 533 -13.31 -0.46 -15.75
CA VAL A 533 -13.81 -1.77 -16.18
C VAL A 533 -15.05 -2.10 -15.37
N PRO A 534 -16.18 -2.41 -16.03
CA PRO A 534 -17.37 -2.92 -15.36
C PRO A 534 -17.11 -4.25 -14.66
N SER A 535 -17.77 -4.48 -13.51
CA SER A 535 -17.54 -5.70 -12.73
C SER A 535 -18.30 -6.93 -13.24
N GLU A 536 -19.17 -6.80 -14.25
CA GLU A 536 -20.03 -7.88 -14.75
C GLU A 536 -19.24 -9.11 -15.22
N ALA A 537 -18.07 -8.88 -15.84
CA ALA A 537 -17.21 -9.95 -16.32
C ALA A 537 -16.36 -10.62 -15.22
N VAL A 538 -16.31 -10.05 -14.01
CA VAL A 538 -15.55 -10.60 -12.89
C VAL A 538 -16.24 -11.86 -12.35
N PRO A 539 -15.56 -13.01 -12.21
CA PRO A 539 -16.17 -14.23 -11.68
C PRO A 539 -16.77 -14.04 -10.28
N HIS A 540 -17.85 -14.75 -9.97
CA HIS A 540 -18.53 -14.61 -8.68
C HIS A 540 -17.71 -15.12 -7.48
N ASN A 541 -16.73 -15.99 -7.70
CA ASN A 541 -15.79 -16.48 -6.69
C ASN A 541 -14.51 -15.63 -6.59
N SER A 542 -14.37 -14.56 -7.38
CA SER A 542 -13.22 -13.65 -7.31
C SER A 542 -13.13 -12.95 -5.96
N ILE A 543 -11.89 -12.76 -5.49
CA ILE A 543 -11.61 -11.96 -4.27
C ILE A 543 -12.16 -10.53 -4.41
N LEU A 544 -12.18 -9.98 -5.63
CA LEU A 544 -12.71 -8.64 -5.87
C LEU A 544 -14.19 -8.51 -5.49
N ARG A 545 -14.96 -9.60 -5.60
CA ARG A 545 -16.39 -9.63 -5.25
C ARG A 545 -16.67 -9.37 -3.77
N GLU A 546 -15.75 -9.64 -2.88
CA GLU A 546 -15.84 -9.24 -1.46
C GLU A 546 -16.07 -7.73 -1.32
N PHE A 547 -15.48 -6.95 -2.21
CA PHE A 547 -15.52 -5.48 -2.18
C PHE A 547 -16.66 -4.90 -3.01
N VAL A 548 -16.76 -5.30 -4.28
CA VAL A 548 -17.74 -4.73 -5.22
C VAL A 548 -19.13 -5.38 -5.15
N GLY A 549 -19.26 -6.52 -4.48
CA GLY A 549 -20.50 -7.26 -4.35
C GLY A 549 -20.70 -8.34 -5.42
N GLY A 550 -21.78 -9.12 -5.29
CA GLY A 550 -22.07 -10.24 -6.18
C GLY A 550 -21.20 -11.47 -5.97
N SER A 551 -20.62 -11.63 -4.77
CA SER A 551 -19.92 -12.86 -4.38
C SER A 551 -20.88 -14.06 -4.31
N CYS A 552 -20.40 -15.24 -4.71
CA CYS A 552 -21.08 -16.51 -4.44
C CYS A 552 -20.87 -17.01 -2.99
N PHE A 553 -20.03 -16.32 -2.22
CA PHE A 553 -19.80 -16.59 -0.81
C PHE A 553 -20.52 -15.57 0.06
N ASP A 554 -20.83 -15.97 1.29
CA ASP A 554 -21.37 -15.09 2.31
C ASP A 554 -20.19 -14.33 2.97
N VAL A 555 -19.96 -13.07 2.52
CA VAL A 555 -18.80 -12.22 2.86
C VAL A 555 -19.19 -10.79 3.25
#